data_81bed71bac4898185f4cccbc641ca437
#
_entry.id   81bed71bac4898185f4cccbc641ca437
#
_cell.length_a   1.000
_cell.length_b   1.000
_cell.length_c   1.000
_cell.angle_alpha   90.00
_cell.angle_beta   90.00
_cell.angle_gamma   90.00
#
_symmetry.space_group_name_H-M   'P 1'
#
loop_
_entity.id
_entity.type
_entity.pdbx_description
1 polymer ?
#
loop_
_entity_poly.entity_id
_entity_poly.type
_entity_poly.pdbx_seq_one_letter_code
_entity_poly.pdbx_strand_id
1 'polypeptide(L)'
;FLMIATLWGQSVGIFFLYFISGVFAACLFQHLEQEFAIGIPLFLSLFCFLLCETANVVLLANEHLSLEQFLVPAANLIVSGILLLGILKIFSGTVVFRDRVKYLELNDTENQVLVKYREEDRSEYFLCVHTAYFCERIANKLELDRDALKCAGLYHRKGWDLMHETLDMEFPAGASEILEEYKGTRKYKKAETAVLYCSDAVVSAILLLLQKEPEKKPDYEQV
;
A
#
# COMPACT_ATOMS: atom_id res chain seq x y z
N PHE A 1 23.19 -13.50 0.91
CA PHE A 1 24.20 -13.14 -0.11
C PHE A 1 25.51 -12.69 0.53
N LEU A 2 25.52 -11.70 1.43
CA LEU A 2 26.71 -11.21 2.11
C LEU A 2 27.47 -12.33 2.85
N MET A 3 26.77 -13.19 3.61
CA MET A 3 27.38 -14.31 4.31
C MET A 3 28.00 -15.35 3.35
N ILE A 4 27.36 -15.64 2.24
CA ILE A 4 27.89 -16.57 1.24
C ILE A 4 29.13 -15.99 0.54
N ALA A 5 29.08 -14.70 0.18
CA ALA A 5 30.20 -14.01 -0.45
C ALA A 5 31.42 -13.93 0.48
N THR A 6 31.25 -13.69 1.77
CA THR A 6 32.35 -13.65 2.75
C THR A 6 32.95 -15.02 3.04
N LEU A 7 32.14 -16.09 3.04
CA LEU A 7 32.58 -17.44 3.27
C LEU A 7 33.33 -18.03 2.07
N TRP A 8 32.98 -17.66 0.86
CA TRP A 8 33.54 -18.23 -0.37
C TRP A 8 34.66 -17.40 -0.99
N GLY A 9 34.59 -16.08 -0.85
CA GLY A 9 35.47 -15.17 -1.60
C GLY A 9 36.78 -14.80 -0.92
N GLN A 10 36.92 -14.98 0.40
CA GLN A 10 38.10 -14.57 1.21
C GLN A 10 38.67 -13.14 0.90
N SER A 11 37.97 -12.33 0.09
CA SER A 11 38.42 -11.02 -0.37
C SER A 11 37.57 -9.92 0.26
N VAL A 12 38.26 -8.99 0.93
CA VAL A 12 37.63 -7.79 1.53
C VAL A 12 36.97 -6.92 0.45
N GLY A 13 37.52 -6.88 -0.77
CA GLY A 13 36.96 -6.14 -1.90
C GLY A 13 35.58 -6.64 -2.31
N ILE A 14 35.39 -7.96 -2.40
CA ILE A 14 34.10 -8.56 -2.73
C ILE A 14 33.05 -8.27 -1.65
N PHE A 15 33.46 -8.26 -0.39
CA PHE A 15 32.56 -7.87 0.71
C PHE A 15 32.08 -6.42 0.54
N PHE A 16 32.99 -5.48 0.33
CA PHE A 16 32.61 -4.06 0.14
C PHE A 16 31.76 -3.86 -1.12
N LEU A 17 32.04 -4.55 -2.21
CA LEU A 17 31.26 -4.52 -3.43
C LEU A 17 29.79 -4.86 -3.17
N TYR A 18 29.53 -6.03 -2.57
CA TYR A 18 28.17 -6.46 -2.31
C TYR A 18 27.47 -5.64 -1.21
N PHE A 19 28.21 -5.14 -0.24
CA PHE A 19 27.67 -4.29 0.81
C PHE A 19 27.21 -2.94 0.23
N ILE A 20 28.06 -2.24 -0.49
CA ILE A 20 27.73 -0.91 -1.06
C ILE A 20 26.62 -1.03 -2.10
N SER A 21 26.71 -1.98 -3.02
CA SER A 21 25.69 -2.20 -4.04
C SER A 21 24.35 -2.62 -3.44
N GLY A 22 24.37 -3.44 -2.37
CA GLY A 22 23.17 -3.86 -1.65
C GLY A 22 22.47 -2.72 -0.90
N VAL A 23 23.23 -1.86 -0.21
CA VAL A 23 22.69 -0.66 0.45
C VAL A 23 22.10 0.30 -0.58
N PHE A 24 22.79 0.51 -1.69
CA PHE A 24 22.29 1.38 -2.76
C PHE A 24 21.01 0.84 -3.39
N ALA A 25 20.97 -0.46 -3.67
CA ALA A 25 19.76 -1.11 -4.14
C ALA A 25 18.61 -0.98 -3.13
N ALA A 26 18.84 -1.23 -1.84
CA ALA A 26 17.83 -1.07 -0.81
C ALA A 26 17.26 0.35 -0.76
N CYS A 27 18.10 1.39 -0.86
CA CYS A 27 17.66 2.78 -0.93
C CYS A 27 16.81 3.08 -2.18
N LEU A 28 17.17 2.51 -3.33
CA LEU A 28 16.39 2.69 -4.57
C LEU A 28 15.02 2.02 -4.51
N PHE A 29 14.94 0.87 -3.84
CA PHE A 29 13.70 0.11 -3.74
C PHE A 29 12.80 0.54 -2.56
N GLN A 30 13.27 1.39 -1.65
CA GLN A 30 12.53 1.84 -0.48
C GLN A 30 11.25 2.64 -0.82
N HIS A 31 11.22 3.34 -1.94
CA HIS A 31 10.13 4.23 -2.35
C HIS A 31 9.28 3.65 -3.49
N LEU A 32 9.32 2.34 -3.70
CA LEU A 32 8.51 1.68 -4.74
C LEU A 32 7.07 1.47 -4.27
N GLU A 33 6.22 2.45 -4.54
CA GLU A 33 4.76 2.36 -4.28
C GLU A 33 3.98 1.75 -5.47
N GLN A 34 4.58 1.68 -6.66
CA GLN A 34 3.89 1.22 -7.88
C GLN A 34 4.66 0.08 -8.56
N GLU A 35 3.96 -1.00 -8.88
CA GLU A 35 4.52 -2.21 -9.51
C GLU A 35 5.19 -1.98 -10.87
N PHE A 36 4.71 -1.00 -11.63
CA PHE A 36 5.25 -0.68 -12.95
C PHE A 36 6.56 0.14 -12.91
N ALA A 37 6.94 0.67 -11.75
CA ALA A 37 8.14 1.48 -11.59
C ALA A 37 9.41 0.67 -11.29
N ILE A 38 9.35 -0.67 -11.22
CA ILE A 38 10.48 -1.55 -10.87
C ILE A 38 11.64 -1.47 -11.88
N GLY A 39 11.36 -1.17 -13.14
CA GLY A 39 12.35 -1.18 -14.20
C GLY A 39 13.49 -0.17 -14.02
N ILE A 40 13.16 1.05 -13.60
CA ILE A 40 14.16 2.13 -13.42
C ILE A 40 15.09 1.85 -12.22
N PRO A 41 14.60 1.55 -11.01
CA PRO A 41 15.47 1.18 -9.89
C PRO A 41 16.29 -0.09 -10.15
N LEU A 42 15.74 -1.07 -10.86
CA LEU A 42 16.47 -2.27 -11.24
C LEU A 42 17.64 -1.92 -12.18
N PHE A 43 17.40 -1.13 -13.22
CA PHE A 43 18.45 -0.68 -14.14
C PHE A 43 19.52 0.14 -13.43
N LEU A 44 19.12 1.04 -12.53
CA LEU A 44 20.05 1.89 -11.78
C LEU A 44 20.88 1.08 -10.77
N SER A 45 20.31 0.07 -10.12
CA SER A 45 21.03 -0.84 -9.24
C SER A 45 22.02 -1.71 -9.99
N LEU A 46 21.67 -2.16 -11.20
CA LEU A 46 22.55 -2.85 -12.14
C LEU A 46 23.76 -1.98 -12.52
N PHE A 47 23.50 -0.75 -12.89
CA PHE A 47 24.54 0.20 -13.29
C PHE A 47 25.50 0.51 -12.12
N CYS A 48 24.97 0.72 -10.92
CA CYS A 48 25.76 0.93 -9.71
C CYS A 48 26.65 -0.30 -9.39
N PHE A 49 26.11 -1.50 -9.53
CA PHE A 49 26.86 -2.74 -9.31
C PHE A 49 28.03 -2.85 -10.30
N LEU A 50 27.82 -2.58 -11.59
CA LEU A 50 28.88 -2.58 -12.60
C LEU A 50 29.97 -1.54 -12.31
N LEU A 51 29.60 -0.34 -11.83
CA LEU A 51 30.59 0.68 -11.44
C LEU A 51 31.41 0.22 -10.22
N CYS A 52 30.77 -0.38 -9.21
CA CYS A 52 31.45 -0.90 -8.04
C CYS A 52 32.41 -2.04 -8.42
N GLU A 53 32.01 -2.95 -9.34
CA GLU A 53 32.86 -4.04 -9.82
C GLU A 53 34.07 -3.52 -10.59
N THR A 54 33.87 -2.53 -11.48
CA THR A 54 34.96 -1.88 -12.21
C THR A 54 35.96 -1.24 -11.23
N ALA A 55 35.46 -0.55 -10.21
CA ALA A 55 36.31 0.08 -9.20
C ALA A 55 37.07 -0.97 -8.37
N ASN A 56 36.44 -2.11 -8.03
CA ASN A 56 37.09 -3.20 -7.32
C ASN A 56 38.25 -3.82 -8.11
N VAL A 57 38.03 -4.12 -9.39
CA VAL A 57 39.05 -4.69 -10.28
C VAL A 57 40.22 -3.73 -10.49
N VAL A 58 39.95 -2.46 -10.81
CA VAL A 58 40.97 -1.48 -11.16
C VAL A 58 41.72 -0.97 -9.93
N LEU A 59 40.99 -0.64 -8.84
CA LEU A 59 41.59 0.06 -7.68
C LEU A 59 42.09 -0.87 -6.60
N LEU A 60 41.42 -2.01 -6.38
CA LEU A 60 41.75 -2.93 -5.29
C LEU A 60 42.57 -4.14 -5.76
N ALA A 61 42.22 -4.74 -6.89
CA ALA A 61 42.92 -5.89 -7.42
C ALA A 61 44.15 -5.48 -8.26
N ASN A 62 44.23 -4.21 -8.72
CA ASN A 62 45.27 -3.70 -9.58
C ASN A 62 45.50 -4.57 -10.84
N GLU A 63 44.43 -5.16 -11.35
CA GLU A 63 44.45 -6.05 -12.51
C GLU A 63 43.91 -5.32 -13.75
N HIS A 64 44.30 -5.81 -14.92
CA HIS A 64 43.75 -5.29 -16.18
C HIS A 64 42.34 -5.85 -16.39
N LEU A 65 41.41 -5.00 -16.84
CA LEU A 65 40.06 -5.36 -17.17
C LEU A 65 40.01 -6.47 -18.23
N SER A 66 39.60 -7.68 -17.85
CA SER A 66 39.39 -8.77 -18.79
C SER A 66 37.89 -9.05 -18.92
N LEU A 67 37.45 -9.51 -20.09
CA LEU A 67 36.05 -9.84 -20.36
C LEU A 67 35.52 -10.93 -19.40
N GLU A 68 36.37 -11.87 -19.02
CA GLU A 68 36.01 -12.97 -18.12
C GLU A 68 35.67 -12.49 -16.70
N GLN A 69 36.35 -11.46 -16.21
CA GLN A 69 36.12 -10.84 -14.89
C GLN A 69 34.78 -10.13 -14.79
N PHE A 70 34.20 -9.69 -15.91
CA PHE A 70 32.86 -9.09 -15.96
C PHE A 70 31.75 -10.10 -16.22
N LEU A 71 32.04 -11.22 -16.89
CA LEU A 71 31.02 -12.17 -17.29
C LEU A 71 30.36 -12.84 -16.07
N VAL A 72 31.16 -13.22 -15.08
CA VAL A 72 30.68 -13.89 -13.87
C VAL A 72 29.83 -12.96 -12.99
N PRO A 73 30.27 -11.73 -12.64
CA PRO A 73 29.44 -10.76 -11.93
C PRO A 73 28.17 -10.38 -12.69
N ALA A 74 28.25 -10.19 -14.00
CA ALA A 74 27.07 -9.88 -14.81
C ALA A 74 26.05 -11.02 -14.84
N ALA A 75 26.51 -12.27 -14.98
CA ALA A 75 25.64 -13.44 -14.89
C ALA A 75 24.99 -13.57 -13.51
N ASN A 76 25.75 -13.38 -12.43
CA ASN A 76 25.24 -13.41 -11.06
C ASN A 76 24.17 -12.33 -10.83
N LEU A 77 24.36 -11.16 -11.38
CA LEU A 77 23.42 -10.07 -11.28
C LEU A 77 22.10 -10.37 -12.01
N ILE A 78 22.17 -10.97 -13.22
CA ILE A 78 20.97 -11.39 -13.97
C ILE A 78 20.20 -12.45 -13.17
N VAL A 79 20.89 -13.47 -12.65
CA VAL A 79 20.27 -14.52 -11.83
C VAL A 79 19.67 -13.93 -10.55
N SER A 80 20.37 -13.02 -9.88
CA SER A 80 19.86 -12.33 -8.68
C SER A 80 18.65 -11.46 -8.98
N GLY A 81 18.65 -10.78 -10.12
CA GLY A 81 17.51 -9.98 -10.59
C GLY A 81 16.27 -10.85 -10.86
N ILE A 82 16.44 -11.99 -11.55
CA ILE A 82 15.35 -12.94 -11.80
C ILE A 82 14.81 -13.52 -10.49
N LEU A 83 15.69 -13.90 -9.55
CA LEU A 83 15.29 -14.39 -8.24
C LEU A 83 14.54 -13.32 -7.45
N LEU A 84 15.03 -12.09 -7.43
CA LEU A 84 14.39 -10.97 -6.75
C LEU A 84 12.98 -10.72 -7.32
N LEU A 85 12.86 -10.65 -8.64
CA LEU A 85 11.55 -10.49 -9.30
C LEU A 85 10.61 -11.66 -9.03
N GLY A 86 11.13 -12.88 -8.99
CA GLY A 86 10.36 -14.08 -8.63
C GLY A 86 9.85 -14.02 -7.18
N ILE A 87 10.71 -13.65 -6.24
CA ILE A 87 10.35 -13.49 -4.83
C ILE A 87 9.35 -12.33 -4.66
N LEU A 88 9.59 -11.19 -5.29
CA LEU A 88 8.66 -10.05 -5.26
C LEU A 88 7.30 -10.44 -5.82
N LYS A 89 7.25 -11.17 -6.92
CA LYS A 89 5.99 -11.64 -7.53
C LYS A 89 5.24 -12.60 -6.61
N ILE A 90 5.93 -13.50 -5.92
CA ILE A 90 5.32 -14.42 -4.95
C ILE A 90 4.78 -13.64 -3.74
N PHE A 91 5.59 -12.75 -3.15
CA PHE A 91 5.18 -11.95 -1.98
C PHE A 91 4.06 -10.95 -2.33
N SER A 92 4.18 -10.26 -3.44
CA SER A 92 3.16 -9.35 -3.97
C SER A 92 1.85 -10.10 -4.20
N GLY A 93 1.87 -11.27 -4.86
CA GLY A 93 0.67 -12.06 -5.12
C GLY A 93 0.01 -12.66 -3.87
N THR A 94 0.77 -12.89 -2.78
CA THR A 94 0.22 -13.55 -1.59
C THR A 94 -0.23 -12.60 -0.48
N VAL A 95 0.35 -11.43 -0.35
CA VAL A 95 0.08 -10.51 0.78
C VAL A 95 -0.52 -9.18 0.31
N VAL A 96 0.14 -8.49 -0.60
CA VAL A 96 -0.25 -7.12 -0.99
C VAL A 96 -1.43 -7.11 -1.97
N PHE A 97 -1.42 -8.02 -2.95
CA PHE A 97 -2.49 -8.07 -3.96
C PHE A 97 -3.82 -8.58 -3.40
N ARG A 98 -3.78 -9.50 -2.45
CA ARG A 98 -5.01 -10.06 -1.88
C ARG A 98 -5.84 -8.98 -1.18
N ASP A 99 -5.19 -8.11 -0.42
CA ASP A 99 -5.90 -7.04 0.29
C ASP A 99 -6.36 -5.95 -0.69
N ARG A 100 -5.55 -5.62 -1.70
CA ARG A 100 -5.91 -4.63 -2.71
C ARG A 100 -7.08 -5.06 -3.59
N VAL A 101 -7.11 -6.33 -4.00
CA VAL A 101 -8.24 -6.89 -4.75
C VAL A 101 -9.50 -6.89 -3.87
N LYS A 102 -9.39 -7.26 -2.60
CA LYS A 102 -10.50 -7.18 -1.65
C LYS A 102 -11.03 -5.75 -1.49
N TYR A 103 -10.14 -4.75 -1.38
CA TYR A 103 -10.57 -3.35 -1.33
C TYR A 103 -11.26 -2.91 -2.61
N LEU A 104 -10.79 -3.31 -3.79
CA LEU A 104 -11.46 -2.99 -5.05
C LEU A 104 -12.87 -3.57 -5.10
N GLU A 105 -13.05 -4.80 -4.64
CA GLU A 105 -14.35 -5.47 -4.58
C GLU A 105 -15.28 -4.83 -3.53
N LEU A 106 -14.79 -4.55 -2.33
CA LEU A 106 -15.57 -3.97 -1.24
C LEU A 106 -15.90 -2.48 -1.44
N ASN A 107 -15.04 -1.75 -2.14
CA ASN A 107 -15.23 -0.33 -2.44
C ASN A 107 -16.08 -0.11 -3.71
N ASP A 108 -16.49 -1.18 -4.39
CA ASP A 108 -17.40 -1.11 -5.52
C ASP A 108 -18.84 -0.97 -5.01
N THR A 109 -19.53 0.06 -5.43
CA THR A 109 -20.94 0.34 -5.09
C THR A 109 -21.92 -0.70 -5.65
N GLU A 110 -21.50 -1.48 -6.65
CA GLU A 110 -22.27 -2.59 -7.22
C GLU A 110 -22.00 -3.93 -6.51
N ASN A 111 -21.19 -3.94 -5.44
CA ASN A 111 -21.01 -5.12 -4.60
C ASN A 111 -22.35 -5.59 -4.02
N GLN A 112 -22.56 -6.91 -3.99
CA GLN A 112 -23.82 -7.53 -3.58
C GLN A 112 -24.29 -7.07 -2.19
N VAL A 113 -23.35 -6.87 -1.25
CA VAL A 113 -23.64 -6.39 0.10
C VAL A 113 -24.18 -4.96 0.07
N LEU A 114 -23.53 -4.08 -0.68
CA LEU A 114 -23.93 -2.69 -0.79
C LEU A 114 -25.24 -2.52 -1.58
N VAL A 115 -25.47 -3.36 -2.58
CA VAL A 115 -26.77 -3.41 -3.30
C VAL A 115 -27.89 -3.83 -2.34
N LYS A 116 -27.67 -4.91 -1.57
CA LYS A 116 -28.64 -5.35 -0.54
C LYS A 116 -28.87 -4.26 0.52
N TYR A 117 -27.80 -3.61 0.98
CA TYR A 117 -27.90 -2.50 1.94
C TYR A 117 -28.75 -1.34 1.39
N ARG A 118 -28.52 -0.97 0.12
CA ARG A 118 -29.29 0.06 -0.57
C ARG A 118 -30.79 -0.27 -0.70
N GLU A 119 -31.12 -1.56 -0.84
CA GLU A 119 -32.52 -2.04 -0.91
C GLU A 119 -33.19 -2.07 0.46
N GLU A 120 -32.46 -2.45 1.52
CA GLU A 120 -32.99 -2.54 2.88
C GLU A 120 -33.15 -1.18 3.56
N ASP A 121 -32.12 -0.30 3.45
CA ASP A 121 -32.14 1.02 4.05
C ASP A 121 -31.40 2.04 3.16
N ARG A 122 -32.16 2.60 2.23
CA ARG A 122 -31.62 3.57 1.27
C ARG A 122 -31.07 4.84 1.93
N SER A 123 -31.65 5.27 3.05
CA SER A 123 -31.28 6.50 3.75
C SER A 123 -29.91 6.33 4.42
N GLU A 124 -29.75 5.24 5.15
CA GLU A 124 -28.49 4.92 5.82
C GLU A 124 -27.37 4.58 4.82
N TYR A 125 -27.71 3.88 3.74
CA TYR A 125 -26.77 3.62 2.64
C TYR A 125 -26.19 4.92 2.06
N PHE A 126 -27.03 5.90 1.74
CA PHE A 126 -26.57 7.19 1.23
C PHE A 126 -25.67 7.93 2.22
N LEU A 127 -25.97 7.86 3.51
CA LEU A 127 -25.12 8.43 4.54
C LEU A 127 -23.73 7.76 4.51
N CYS A 128 -23.66 6.44 4.44
CA CYS A 128 -22.40 5.71 4.36
C CYS A 128 -21.60 6.06 3.10
N VAL A 129 -22.25 6.18 1.94
CA VAL A 129 -21.60 6.57 0.68
C VAL A 129 -20.98 7.97 0.78
N HIS A 130 -21.71 8.93 1.35
CA HIS A 130 -21.19 10.29 1.55
C HIS A 130 -20.05 10.30 2.57
N THR A 131 -20.16 9.55 3.67
CA THR A 131 -19.09 9.40 4.66
C THR A 131 -17.83 8.81 4.01
N ALA A 132 -17.97 7.76 3.20
CA ALA A 132 -16.86 7.17 2.47
C ALA A 132 -16.18 8.15 1.51
N TYR A 133 -16.96 8.99 0.81
CA TYR A 133 -16.42 10.03 -0.05
C TYR A 133 -15.59 11.06 0.73
N PHE A 134 -16.08 11.53 1.89
CA PHE A 134 -15.31 12.45 2.74
C PHE A 134 -14.05 11.78 3.27
N CYS A 135 -14.14 10.54 3.75
CA CYS A 135 -13.00 9.74 4.20
C CYS A 135 -11.93 9.63 3.11
N GLU A 136 -12.32 9.28 1.88
CA GLU A 136 -11.41 9.19 0.74
C GLU A 136 -10.70 10.51 0.44
N ARG A 137 -11.42 11.62 0.48
CA ARG A 137 -10.86 12.96 0.21
C ARG A 137 -9.90 13.43 1.29
N ILE A 138 -10.20 13.17 2.55
CA ILE A 138 -9.35 13.52 3.67
C ILE A 138 -8.11 12.63 3.68
N ALA A 139 -8.26 11.31 3.46
CA ALA A 139 -7.16 10.37 3.38
C ALA A 139 -6.12 10.79 2.33
N ASN A 140 -6.57 11.20 1.14
CA ASN A 140 -5.69 11.70 0.08
C ASN A 140 -4.90 12.97 0.46
N LYS A 141 -5.43 13.81 1.35
CA LYS A 141 -4.74 15.04 1.81
C LYS A 141 -3.79 14.79 2.96
N LEU A 142 -4.07 13.82 3.80
CA LEU A 142 -3.30 13.49 4.99
C LEU A 142 -2.34 12.31 4.79
N GLU A 143 -2.25 11.78 3.57
CA GLU A 143 -1.41 10.62 3.23
C GLU A 143 -1.73 9.37 4.08
N LEU A 144 -3.02 9.18 4.40
CA LEU A 144 -3.52 8.01 5.12
C LEU A 144 -3.96 6.90 4.15
N ASP A 145 -4.25 5.70 4.67
CA ASP A 145 -4.75 4.59 3.85
C ASP A 145 -6.15 4.90 3.30
N ARG A 146 -6.15 5.36 2.05
CA ARG A 146 -7.34 5.78 1.33
C ARG A 146 -8.34 4.65 1.14
N ASP A 147 -7.86 3.47 0.75
CA ASP A 147 -8.72 2.34 0.38
C ASP A 147 -9.34 1.73 1.63
N ALA A 148 -8.59 1.65 2.73
CA ALA A 148 -9.09 1.22 4.03
C ALA A 148 -10.13 2.19 4.60
N LEU A 149 -9.87 3.51 4.53
CA LEU A 149 -10.78 4.53 5.03
C LEU A 149 -12.09 4.60 4.21
N LYS A 150 -12.00 4.47 2.88
CA LYS A 150 -13.18 4.41 2.01
C LYS A 150 -14.03 3.19 2.35
N CYS A 151 -13.40 2.02 2.46
CA CYS A 151 -14.07 0.78 2.86
C CYS A 151 -14.74 0.93 4.23
N ALA A 152 -14.01 1.41 5.23
CA ALA A 152 -14.57 1.65 6.55
C ALA A 152 -15.76 2.62 6.51
N GLY A 153 -15.70 3.69 5.71
CA GLY A 153 -16.80 4.63 5.51
C GLY A 153 -18.06 4.01 4.90
N LEU A 154 -17.91 3.03 3.98
CA LEU A 154 -19.05 2.32 3.39
C LEU A 154 -19.74 1.35 4.37
N TYR A 155 -18.96 0.74 5.28
CA TYR A 155 -19.43 -0.37 6.12
C TYR A 155 -19.53 -0.05 7.61
N HIS A 156 -19.26 1.16 8.08
CA HIS A 156 -19.18 1.52 9.51
C HIS A 156 -20.49 1.37 10.30
N ARG A 157 -21.62 1.30 9.60
CA ARG A 157 -22.95 1.10 10.19
C ARG A 157 -23.45 -0.34 9.92
N LYS A 158 -24.65 -0.49 9.47
CA LYS A 158 -25.31 -1.77 9.17
C LYS A 158 -24.56 -2.65 8.14
N GLY A 159 -23.78 -2.04 7.28
CA GLY A 159 -22.98 -2.76 6.27
C GLY A 159 -22.02 -3.78 6.87
N TRP A 160 -21.50 -3.56 8.06
CA TRP A 160 -20.68 -4.53 8.79
C TRP A 160 -21.42 -5.85 9.08
N ASP A 161 -22.62 -5.73 9.61
CA ASP A 161 -23.43 -6.90 10.01
C ASP A 161 -23.92 -7.64 8.76
N LEU A 162 -24.37 -6.91 7.74
CA LEU A 162 -24.77 -7.46 6.44
C LEU A 162 -23.65 -8.19 5.72
N MET A 163 -22.40 -7.74 5.84
CA MET A 163 -21.27 -8.42 5.24
C MET A 163 -21.03 -9.80 5.85
N HIS A 164 -21.08 -9.92 7.16
CA HIS A 164 -20.95 -11.20 7.84
C HIS A 164 -22.10 -12.16 7.53
N GLU A 165 -23.30 -11.64 7.26
CA GLU A 165 -24.46 -12.46 6.90
C GLU A 165 -24.49 -12.90 5.43
N THR A 166 -23.96 -12.07 4.53
CA THR A 166 -24.13 -12.25 3.07
C THR A 166 -22.93 -12.88 2.40
N LEU A 167 -21.73 -12.53 2.85
CA LEU A 167 -20.46 -13.02 2.32
C LEU A 167 -19.65 -13.58 3.48
N ASP A 168 -19.19 -14.82 3.36
CA ASP A 168 -18.22 -15.43 4.29
C ASP A 168 -16.81 -14.84 4.03
N MET A 169 -16.75 -13.51 3.89
CA MET A 169 -15.54 -12.75 3.58
C MET A 169 -15.13 -11.90 4.79
N GLU A 170 -13.85 -11.98 5.13
CA GLU A 170 -13.25 -11.11 6.12
C GLU A 170 -12.82 -9.78 5.49
N PHE A 171 -13.01 -8.68 6.21
CA PHE A 171 -12.45 -7.39 5.83
C PHE A 171 -10.92 -7.45 5.77
N PRO A 172 -10.28 -6.71 4.86
CA PRO A 172 -8.84 -6.48 4.94
C PRO A 172 -8.47 -5.88 6.29
N ALA A 173 -7.28 -6.27 6.80
CA ALA A 173 -6.86 -5.93 8.16
C ALA A 173 -6.96 -4.42 8.49
N GLY A 174 -6.57 -3.55 7.55
CA GLY A 174 -6.66 -2.10 7.73
C GLY A 174 -8.08 -1.59 7.97
N ALA A 175 -9.06 -2.05 7.20
CA ALA A 175 -10.46 -1.67 7.38
C ALA A 175 -11.07 -2.29 8.64
N SER A 176 -10.75 -3.56 8.93
CA SER A 176 -11.22 -4.25 10.14
C SER A 176 -10.79 -3.51 11.40
N GLU A 177 -9.52 -3.15 11.51
CA GLU A 177 -8.99 -2.42 12.66
C GLU A 177 -9.65 -1.04 12.86
N ILE A 178 -9.91 -0.30 11.77
CA ILE A 178 -10.61 0.99 11.82
C ILE A 178 -12.05 0.79 12.33
N LEU A 179 -12.75 -0.20 11.80
CA LEU A 179 -14.15 -0.48 12.14
C LEU A 179 -14.31 -1.01 13.58
N GLU A 180 -13.40 -1.87 14.03
CA GLU A 180 -13.39 -2.37 15.42
C GLU A 180 -13.12 -1.23 16.40
N GLU A 181 -12.15 -0.35 16.11
CA GLU A 181 -11.85 0.80 16.95
C GLU A 181 -13.01 1.81 16.95
N TYR A 182 -13.68 2.03 15.81
CA TYR A 182 -14.84 2.90 15.70
C TYR A 182 -16.02 2.40 16.56
N LYS A 183 -16.26 1.09 16.61
CA LYS A 183 -17.33 0.46 17.42
C LYS A 183 -16.96 0.38 18.92
N GLY A 184 -15.67 0.27 19.25
CA GLY A 184 -15.24 -0.15 20.59
C GLY A 184 -15.04 0.94 21.63
N THR A 185 -14.58 2.14 21.31
CA THR A 185 -14.18 3.15 22.33
C THR A 185 -14.19 4.58 21.83
N ARG A 186 -14.49 5.52 22.77
CA ARG A 186 -14.41 6.97 22.53
C ARG A 186 -12.98 7.55 22.42
N LYS A 187 -11.94 6.74 22.56
CA LYS A 187 -10.54 7.16 22.44
C LYS A 187 -9.93 6.50 21.23
N TYR A 188 -9.88 7.21 20.14
CA TYR A 188 -9.27 6.74 18.90
C TYR A 188 -7.76 6.84 18.99
N LYS A 189 -7.08 5.74 18.68
CA LYS A 189 -5.61 5.67 18.65
C LYS A 189 -5.08 5.94 17.23
N LYS A 190 -5.88 5.54 16.21
CA LYS A 190 -5.53 5.72 14.81
C LYS A 190 -6.11 7.00 14.25
N ALA A 191 -5.32 7.69 13.42
CA ALA A 191 -5.77 8.88 12.72
C ALA A 191 -6.93 8.58 11.78
N GLU A 192 -6.91 7.42 11.13
CA GLU A 192 -7.95 6.92 10.24
C GLU A 192 -9.30 6.80 10.95
N THR A 193 -9.33 6.25 12.15
CA THR A 193 -10.57 6.12 12.93
C THR A 193 -11.13 7.48 13.33
N ALA A 194 -10.26 8.42 13.68
CA ALA A 194 -10.68 9.79 13.98
C ALA A 194 -11.28 10.48 12.74
N VAL A 195 -10.69 10.28 11.55
CA VAL A 195 -11.22 10.79 10.28
C VAL A 195 -12.59 10.19 9.97
N LEU A 196 -12.77 8.88 10.16
CA LEU A 196 -14.07 8.23 9.98
C LEU A 196 -15.13 8.84 10.88
N TYR A 197 -14.83 9.01 12.17
CA TYR A 197 -15.75 9.60 13.15
C TYR A 197 -16.15 11.03 12.79
N CYS A 198 -15.16 11.87 12.48
CA CYS A 198 -15.41 13.25 12.07
C CYS A 198 -16.25 13.32 10.79
N SER A 199 -15.94 12.48 9.81
CA SER A 199 -16.66 12.42 8.54
C SER A 199 -18.12 11.98 8.74
N ASP A 200 -18.37 10.96 9.55
CA ASP A 200 -19.72 10.51 9.86
C ASP A 200 -20.53 11.59 10.59
N ALA A 201 -19.94 12.26 11.58
CA ALA A 201 -20.58 13.34 12.32
C ALA A 201 -20.95 14.53 11.40
N VAL A 202 -20.05 14.95 10.52
CA VAL A 202 -20.29 16.05 9.56
C VAL A 202 -21.36 15.68 8.55
N VAL A 203 -21.28 14.50 7.95
CA VAL A 203 -22.27 14.04 6.95
C VAL A 203 -23.65 13.89 7.60
N SER A 204 -23.71 13.32 8.80
CA SER A 204 -24.99 13.18 9.54
C SER A 204 -25.60 14.54 9.85
N ALA A 205 -24.80 15.54 10.25
CA ALA A 205 -25.27 16.88 10.52
C ALA A 205 -25.79 17.57 9.23
N ILE A 206 -25.05 17.45 8.12
CA ILE A 206 -25.46 18.02 6.82
C ILE A 206 -26.78 17.41 6.35
N LEU A 207 -26.94 16.08 6.41
CA LEU A 207 -28.15 15.41 5.97
C LEU A 207 -29.36 15.79 6.84
N LEU A 208 -29.16 15.92 8.17
CA LEU A 208 -30.21 16.40 9.08
C LEU A 208 -30.64 17.85 8.74
N LEU A 209 -29.71 18.72 8.40
CA LEU A 209 -30.03 20.10 8.01
C LEU A 209 -30.81 20.14 6.68
N LEU A 210 -30.41 19.35 5.70
CA LEU A 210 -31.10 19.24 4.42
C LEU A 210 -32.50 18.66 4.54
N GLN A 211 -32.74 17.76 5.50
CA GLN A 211 -34.07 17.25 5.79
C GLN A 211 -35.00 18.28 6.46
N LYS A 212 -34.43 19.16 7.32
CA LYS A 212 -35.21 20.18 8.02
C LYS A 212 -35.54 21.40 7.15
N GLU A 213 -34.63 21.77 6.26
CA GLU A 213 -34.76 22.98 5.42
C GLU A 213 -34.42 22.63 3.95
N PRO A 214 -35.27 21.91 3.21
CA PRO A 214 -34.95 21.40 1.87
C PRO A 214 -34.78 22.50 0.81
N GLU A 215 -35.32 23.70 1.04
CA GLU A 215 -35.22 24.84 0.12
C GLU A 215 -34.02 25.76 0.38
N LYS A 216 -33.34 25.62 1.51
CA LYS A 216 -32.22 26.47 1.88
C LYS A 216 -30.90 25.85 1.36
N LYS A 217 -30.28 26.56 0.41
CA LYS A 217 -28.91 26.15 0.00
C LYS A 217 -27.97 26.25 1.19
N PRO A 218 -27.14 25.20 1.45
CA PRO A 218 -26.19 25.26 2.54
C PRO A 218 -25.24 26.44 2.34
N ASP A 219 -25.07 27.25 3.37
CA ASP A 219 -24.08 28.31 3.40
C ASP A 219 -22.73 27.71 3.80
N TYR A 220 -21.90 27.47 2.80
CA TYR A 220 -20.60 26.82 2.96
C TYR A 220 -19.56 27.70 3.66
N GLU A 221 -19.86 28.97 3.92
CA GLU A 221 -18.97 29.87 4.67
C GLU A 221 -19.15 29.76 6.19
N GLN A 222 -20.21 29.09 6.65
CA GLN A 222 -20.50 28.90 8.09
C GLN A 222 -20.17 27.48 8.61
N VAL A 223 -19.61 26.61 7.80
CA VAL A 223 -19.15 25.26 8.17
C VAL A 223 -17.59 25.27 8.26
#